data_76260c94d8912edee19d308c94fe69ee
#
_entry.id   76260c94d8912edee19d308c94fe69ee
#
_cell.length_a   1.000
_cell.length_b   1.000
_cell.length_c   1.000
_cell.angle_alpha   90.00
_cell.angle_beta   90.00
_cell.angle_gamma   90.00
#
_symmetry.space_group_name_H-M   'P 1'
#
loop_
_entity.id
_entity.type
_entity.pdbx_description
1 polymer ?
#
loop_
_entity_poly.entity_id
_entity_poly.type
_entity_poly.pdbx_seq_one_letter_code
_entity_poly.pdbx_strand_id
1 'polypeptide(L)'
;SCMSLSLDEAVDMAMKNNPDVLITQLGEEKAKAGLRQARGQNSISWTAGSTFGRSDNNNLGWNNSNNNKISASLPIYSGGVHQNNIKSSELDVDIAKLQTERKWETTQLAVIQAYYDVLEAQKKIGVYQDTVNKYQQHLINVEQLYSAGSKAKVEVLRSEVELSNARQDLIKGKNTYYNNLSTLRNLLYLDSQEPLELTDDFVYIPFAGSIGDCVDFALANRKELLIDSYQLQQKELAVKNAKAGYLPTVDLSLGAGWNKQVLPDGDNHEYSASIGVSWNIFDSGVTAGKVDAANTELKIAQATLQKDKNDIDLSVRKNYNSMREAEERFNSTETAIKQAEEDYFIAQEKYKAGEGIMLDIIDAQEALSTARQNYISAQYDYARYKAALEADMGGTNEPAPIDN
;
A
#
# COMPACT_ATOMS: atom_id res chain seq x y z
N SER A 1 1.84 -30.90 9.53
CA SER A 1 1.17 -30.92 8.22
C SER A 1 1.62 -29.72 7.41
N CYS A 2 1.94 -29.93 6.14
CA CYS A 2 2.32 -28.85 5.23
C CYS A 2 1.02 -28.17 4.72
N MET A 3 0.97 -26.83 4.76
CA MET A 3 -0.16 -26.10 4.21
C MET A 3 0.05 -25.91 2.70
N SER A 4 -0.88 -26.42 1.90
CA SER A 4 -0.91 -26.20 0.45
C SER A 4 -1.72 -24.94 0.15
N LEU A 5 -1.18 -24.04 -0.68
CA LEU A 5 -1.79 -22.72 -0.90
C LEU A 5 -1.74 -22.34 -2.38
N SER A 6 -2.92 -22.11 -2.98
CA SER A 6 -3.02 -21.51 -4.30
C SER A 6 -2.90 -19.99 -4.21
N LEU A 7 -2.73 -19.31 -5.35
CA LEU A 7 -2.66 -17.86 -5.39
C LEU A 7 -3.96 -17.22 -4.88
N ASP A 8 -5.11 -17.72 -5.31
CA ASP A 8 -6.42 -17.20 -4.87
C ASP A 8 -6.63 -17.41 -3.36
N GLU A 9 -6.25 -18.58 -2.84
CA GLU A 9 -6.29 -18.85 -1.39
C GLU A 9 -5.36 -17.92 -0.62
N ALA A 10 -4.18 -17.62 -1.15
CA ALA A 10 -3.23 -16.70 -0.53
C ALA A 10 -3.80 -15.27 -0.46
N VAL A 11 -4.41 -14.80 -1.55
CA VAL A 11 -5.07 -13.48 -1.58
C VAL A 11 -6.20 -13.43 -0.55
N ASP A 12 -7.08 -14.43 -0.51
CA ASP A 12 -8.19 -14.47 0.44
C ASP A 12 -7.71 -14.49 1.90
N MET A 13 -6.66 -15.23 2.18
CA MET A 13 -6.05 -15.31 3.52
C MET A 13 -5.49 -13.95 3.93
N ALA A 14 -4.79 -13.25 3.03
CA ALA A 14 -4.26 -11.92 3.31
C ALA A 14 -5.38 -10.91 3.56
N MET A 15 -6.47 -10.96 2.79
CA MET A 15 -7.61 -10.07 2.99
C MET A 15 -8.26 -10.24 4.37
N LYS A 16 -8.29 -11.47 4.88
CA LYS A 16 -8.89 -11.78 6.19
C LYS A 16 -7.96 -11.46 7.36
N ASN A 17 -6.66 -11.66 7.20
CA ASN A 17 -5.71 -11.69 8.31
C ASN A 17 -4.74 -10.51 8.34
N ASN A 18 -4.56 -9.79 7.23
CA ASN A 18 -3.57 -8.72 7.16
C ASN A 18 -4.00 -7.52 8.00
N PRO A 19 -3.16 -7.08 8.98
CA PRO A 19 -3.49 -5.96 9.84
C PRO A 19 -3.66 -4.62 9.10
N ASP A 20 -3.00 -4.42 7.96
CA ASP A 20 -3.12 -3.18 7.18
C ASP A 20 -4.54 -2.99 6.64
N VAL A 21 -5.21 -4.08 6.27
CA VAL A 21 -6.62 -4.06 5.86
C VAL A 21 -7.50 -3.67 7.04
N LEU A 22 -7.28 -4.28 8.21
CA LEU A 22 -8.00 -3.93 9.43
C LEU A 22 -7.80 -2.46 9.81
N ILE A 23 -6.57 -1.95 9.73
CA ILE A 23 -6.25 -0.55 10.06
C ILE A 23 -7.06 0.41 9.20
N THR A 24 -7.21 0.15 7.90
CA THR A 24 -8.03 1.01 7.03
C THR A 24 -9.52 0.91 7.33
N GLN A 25 -10.03 -0.27 7.68
CA GLN A 25 -11.42 -0.44 8.11
C GLN A 25 -11.70 0.31 9.42
N LEU A 26 -10.76 0.30 10.35
CA LEU A 26 -10.85 1.10 11.58
C LEU A 26 -10.78 2.61 11.26
N GLY A 27 -10.09 3.01 10.20
CA GLY A 27 -10.10 4.36 9.66
C GLY A 27 -11.50 4.80 9.21
N GLU A 28 -12.30 3.90 8.62
CA GLU A 28 -13.71 4.19 8.30
C GLU A 28 -14.54 4.43 9.55
N GLU A 29 -14.37 3.62 10.58
CA GLU A 29 -15.08 3.81 11.85
C GLU A 29 -14.70 5.15 12.50
N LYS A 30 -13.42 5.52 12.45
CA LYS A 30 -12.94 6.82 12.90
C LYS A 30 -13.59 7.98 12.14
N ALA A 31 -13.70 7.87 10.82
CA ALA A 31 -14.35 8.88 9.99
C ALA A 31 -15.84 9.01 10.31
N LYS A 32 -16.55 7.89 10.52
CA LYS A 32 -17.95 7.88 10.97
C LYS A 32 -18.13 8.54 12.33
N ALA A 33 -17.21 8.32 13.26
CA ALA A 33 -17.20 8.98 14.55
C ALA A 33 -16.98 10.50 14.40
N GLY A 34 -16.09 10.91 13.48
CA GLY A 34 -15.89 12.31 13.13
C GLY A 34 -17.14 12.99 12.57
N LEU A 35 -17.92 12.27 11.76
CA LEU A 35 -19.20 12.76 11.25
C LEU A 35 -20.21 12.97 12.39
N ARG A 36 -20.29 12.04 13.36
CA ARG A 36 -21.13 12.22 14.53
C ARG A 36 -20.72 13.43 15.35
N GLN A 37 -19.41 13.68 15.51
CA GLN A 37 -18.90 14.89 16.16
C GLN A 37 -19.32 16.16 15.43
N ALA A 38 -19.19 16.20 14.11
CA ALA A 38 -19.57 17.35 13.30
C ALA A 38 -21.07 17.64 13.41
N ARG A 39 -21.91 16.62 13.38
CA ARG A 39 -23.36 16.76 13.59
C ARG A 39 -23.68 17.23 15.00
N GLY A 40 -22.98 16.72 16.00
CA GLY A 40 -23.15 17.14 17.40
C GLY A 40 -22.78 18.61 17.63
N GLN A 41 -21.75 19.11 16.94
CA GLN A 41 -21.34 20.51 17.03
C GLN A 41 -22.37 21.49 16.46
N ASN A 42 -23.25 21.02 15.59
CA ASN A 42 -24.38 21.81 15.07
C ASN A 42 -25.67 21.63 15.89
N SER A 43 -25.59 20.94 17.00
CA SER A 43 -26.71 20.61 17.88
C SER A 43 -26.55 21.25 19.24
N ILE A 44 -27.56 21.09 20.10
CA ILE A 44 -27.51 21.58 21.46
C ILE A 44 -26.46 20.86 22.30
N SER A 45 -25.66 21.61 23.05
CA SER A 45 -24.74 21.09 24.04
C SER A 45 -25.14 21.51 25.45
N TRP A 46 -25.00 20.62 26.40
CA TRP A 46 -25.24 20.85 27.81
C TRP A 46 -23.94 20.73 28.56
N THR A 47 -23.64 21.71 29.40
CA THR A 47 -22.46 21.69 30.26
C THR A 47 -22.88 21.96 31.69
N ALA A 48 -22.25 21.29 32.63
CA ALA A 48 -22.41 21.56 34.06
C ALA A 48 -21.04 21.91 34.64
N GLY A 49 -21.00 22.94 35.43
CA GLY A 49 -19.79 23.40 36.12
C GLY A 49 -20.06 23.71 37.59
N SER A 50 -19.10 23.44 38.43
CA SER A 50 -19.08 23.82 39.82
C SER A 50 -17.73 24.42 40.14
N THR A 51 -17.73 25.62 40.72
CA THR A 51 -16.51 26.32 41.11
C THR A 51 -16.59 26.67 42.60
N PHE A 52 -15.59 26.18 43.32
CA PHE A 52 -15.39 26.60 44.70
C PHE A 52 -14.21 27.57 44.75
N GLY A 53 -14.44 28.76 45.27
CA GLY A 53 -13.43 29.79 45.37
C GLY A 53 -13.28 30.30 46.81
N ARG A 54 -12.06 30.74 47.12
CA ARG A 54 -11.77 31.47 48.36
C ARG A 54 -11.02 32.75 47.96
N SER A 55 -11.52 33.89 48.31
CA SER A 55 -10.90 35.16 48.04
C SER A 55 -10.87 36.04 49.30
N ASP A 56 -9.83 36.85 49.41
CA ASP A 56 -9.71 37.86 50.44
C ASP A 56 -9.93 39.24 49.79
N ASN A 57 -10.83 39.98 50.35
CA ASN A 57 -11.08 41.37 49.94
C ASN A 57 -10.71 42.27 51.15
N ASN A 58 -9.82 43.22 50.95
CA ASN A 58 -9.23 44.12 51.96
C ASN A 58 -10.28 44.79 52.85
N ASN A 59 -11.55 44.87 52.44
CA ASN A 59 -12.64 45.51 53.21
C ASN A 59 -13.57 44.53 53.90
N LEU A 60 -13.56 43.24 53.50
CA LEU A 60 -14.54 42.22 53.93
C LEU A 60 -13.92 40.93 54.45
N GLY A 61 -12.59 40.79 54.40
CA GLY A 61 -11.87 39.56 54.76
C GLY A 61 -12.09 38.39 53.85
N TRP A 62 -11.74 37.18 54.30
CA TRP A 62 -11.85 35.93 53.53
C TRP A 62 -13.32 35.59 53.26
N ASN A 63 -13.63 35.31 52.01
CA ASN A 63 -14.95 34.86 51.53
C ASN A 63 -14.81 33.53 50.78
N ASN A 64 -15.67 32.61 51.07
CA ASN A 64 -15.79 31.34 50.36
C ASN A 64 -17.02 31.41 49.47
N SER A 65 -16.85 31.06 48.19
CA SER A 65 -17.94 31.03 47.23
C SER A 65 -18.05 29.64 46.58
N ASN A 66 -19.28 29.20 46.37
CA ASN A 66 -19.55 27.99 45.59
C ASN A 66 -20.55 28.37 44.49
N ASN A 67 -20.09 28.35 43.24
CA ASN A 67 -20.90 28.67 42.06
C ASN A 67 -21.17 27.39 41.29
N ASN A 68 -22.43 27.10 41.07
CA ASN A 68 -22.86 25.94 40.28
C ASN A 68 -23.66 26.44 39.09
N LYS A 69 -23.38 25.91 37.90
CA LYS A 69 -24.02 26.32 36.67
C LYS A 69 -24.30 25.14 35.78
N ILE A 70 -25.50 25.09 35.22
CA ILE A 70 -25.85 24.26 34.07
C ILE A 70 -26.16 25.20 32.90
N SER A 71 -25.54 25.00 31.78
CA SER A 71 -25.77 25.80 30.59
C SER A 71 -25.98 24.92 29.37
N ALA A 72 -26.85 25.42 28.46
CA ALA A 72 -27.08 24.85 27.16
C ALA A 72 -26.70 25.89 26.11
N SER A 73 -26.09 25.40 25.02
CA SER A 73 -25.73 26.26 23.88
C SER A 73 -26.18 25.58 22.61
N LEU A 74 -26.78 26.36 21.71
CA LEU A 74 -27.23 25.92 20.40
C LEU A 74 -26.82 26.93 19.36
N PRO A 75 -25.98 26.58 18.36
CA PRO A 75 -25.72 27.49 17.26
C PRO A 75 -26.96 27.59 16.37
N ILE A 76 -27.44 28.84 16.16
CA ILE A 76 -28.58 29.10 15.29
C ILE A 76 -28.12 29.43 13.88
N TYR A 77 -27.03 30.20 13.76
CA TYR A 77 -26.47 30.60 12.49
C TYR A 77 -24.95 30.76 12.60
N SER A 78 -24.23 30.08 11.75
CA SER A 78 -22.77 30.05 11.72
C SER A 78 -22.17 30.54 10.39
N GLY A 79 -22.97 31.17 9.54
CA GLY A 79 -22.56 31.51 8.18
C GLY A 79 -22.40 30.29 7.27
N GLY A 80 -22.99 29.15 7.63
CA GLY A 80 -22.89 27.88 6.91
C GLY A 80 -21.72 27.01 7.33
N VAL A 81 -20.88 27.44 8.30
CA VAL A 81 -19.67 26.68 8.70
C VAL A 81 -20.00 25.28 9.24
N HIS A 82 -21.00 25.17 10.12
CA HIS A 82 -21.36 23.86 10.68
C HIS A 82 -21.92 22.91 9.62
N GLN A 83 -22.76 23.41 8.73
CA GLN A 83 -23.29 22.62 7.61
C GLN A 83 -22.17 22.17 6.66
N ASN A 84 -21.22 23.05 6.35
CA ASN A 84 -20.06 22.72 5.52
C ASN A 84 -19.14 21.72 6.21
N ASN A 85 -18.96 21.81 7.51
CA ASN A 85 -18.18 20.84 8.29
C ASN A 85 -18.84 19.46 8.29
N ILE A 86 -20.17 19.38 8.35
CA ILE A 86 -20.92 18.12 8.24
C ILE A 86 -20.70 17.53 6.85
N LYS A 87 -20.83 18.31 5.78
CA LYS A 87 -20.56 17.86 4.40
C LYS A 87 -19.11 17.38 4.24
N SER A 88 -18.16 18.12 4.78
CA SER A 88 -16.75 17.74 4.74
C SER A 88 -16.50 16.42 5.47
N SER A 89 -17.14 16.19 6.62
CA SER A 89 -17.06 14.94 7.36
C SER A 89 -17.75 13.77 6.65
N GLU A 90 -18.85 14.02 5.93
CA GLU A 90 -19.47 13.02 5.04
C GLU A 90 -18.50 12.61 3.93
N LEU A 91 -17.79 13.56 3.33
CA LEU A 91 -16.74 13.28 2.35
C LEU A 91 -15.56 12.52 2.96
N ASP A 92 -15.18 12.79 4.21
CA ASP A 92 -14.18 12.02 4.93
C ASP A 92 -14.55 10.52 5.05
N VAL A 93 -15.83 10.23 5.29
CA VAL A 93 -16.33 8.85 5.34
C VAL A 93 -16.20 8.20 3.95
N ASP A 94 -16.59 8.90 2.89
CA ASP A 94 -16.47 8.39 1.52
C ASP A 94 -15.01 8.16 1.13
N ILE A 95 -14.12 9.09 1.50
CA ILE A 95 -12.68 8.96 1.29
C ILE A 95 -12.13 7.75 2.05
N ALA A 96 -12.51 7.57 3.31
CA ALA A 96 -12.06 6.42 4.12
C ALA A 96 -12.50 5.08 3.51
N LYS A 97 -13.71 5.00 2.96
CA LYS A 97 -14.18 3.80 2.24
C LYS A 97 -13.33 3.50 1.00
N LEU A 98 -13.03 4.54 0.21
CA LEU A 98 -12.17 4.40 -0.97
C LEU A 98 -10.74 4.02 -0.59
N GLN A 99 -10.20 4.54 0.51
CA GLN A 99 -8.89 4.16 1.03
C GLN A 99 -8.86 2.68 1.45
N THR A 100 -9.93 2.16 2.03
CA THR A 100 -10.05 0.74 2.35
C THR A 100 -10.04 -0.11 1.08
N GLU A 101 -10.84 0.25 0.07
CA GLU A 101 -10.87 -0.45 -1.22
C GLU A 101 -9.50 -0.41 -1.90
N ARG A 102 -8.83 0.73 -1.85
CA ARG A 102 -7.48 0.88 -2.40
C ARG A 102 -6.46 0.03 -1.65
N LYS A 103 -6.57 -0.07 -0.33
CA LYS A 103 -5.71 -0.94 0.48
C LYS A 103 -5.90 -2.41 0.11
N TRP A 104 -7.13 -2.83 -0.17
CA TRP A 104 -7.39 -4.18 -0.67
C TRP A 104 -6.66 -4.43 -2.00
N GLU A 105 -6.76 -3.52 -2.95
CA GLU A 105 -6.08 -3.64 -4.25
C GLU A 105 -4.56 -3.71 -4.10
N THR A 106 -3.97 -2.83 -3.29
CA THR A 106 -2.51 -2.82 -3.07
C THR A 106 -2.03 -4.05 -2.30
N THR A 107 -2.80 -4.54 -1.34
CA THR A 107 -2.47 -5.76 -0.59
C THR A 107 -2.58 -6.98 -1.50
N GLN A 108 -3.62 -7.06 -2.32
CA GLN A 108 -3.79 -8.11 -3.31
C GLN A 108 -2.60 -8.16 -4.27
N LEU A 109 -2.19 -7.02 -4.81
CA LEU A 109 -1.01 -6.94 -5.68
C LEU A 109 0.26 -7.38 -4.96
N ALA A 110 0.47 -6.94 -3.73
CA ALA A 110 1.65 -7.33 -2.94
C ALA A 110 1.70 -8.85 -2.73
N VAL A 111 0.57 -9.49 -2.45
CA VAL A 111 0.47 -10.94 -2.29
C VAL A 111 0.77 -11.66 -3.61
N ILE A 112 0.20 -11.20 -4.72
CA ILE A 112 0.43 -11.77 -6.05
C ILE A 112 1.92 -11.70 -6.39
N GLN A 113 2.55 -10.56 -6.19
CA GLN A 113 3.98 -10.37 -6.46
C GLN A 113 4.84 -11.26 -5.56
N ALA A 114 4.55 -11.31 -4.26
CA ALA A 114 5.28 -12.16 -3.31
C ALA A 114 5.12 -13.65 -3.62
N TYR A 115 3.95 -14.09 -4.03
CA TYR A 115 3.67 -15.45 -4.45
C TYR A 115 4.52 -15.85 -5.67
N TYR A 116 4.53 -15.00 -6.70
CA TYR A 116 5.35 -15.23 -7.88
C TYR A 116 6.86 -15.15 -7.60
N ASP A 117 7.28 -14.29 -6.68
CA ASP A 117 8.68 -14.22 -6.26
C ASP A 117 9.16 -15.55 -5.65
N VAL A 118 8.31 -16.20 -4.84
CA VAL A 118 8.61 -17.51 -4.28
C VAL A 118 8.68 -18.58 -5.37
N LEU A 119 7.72 -18.60 -6.29
CA LEU A 119 7.72 -19.56 -7.41
C LEU A 119 8.93 -19.39 -8.31
N GLU A 120 9.30 -18.15 -8.64
CA GLU A 120 10.49 -17.85 -9.44
C GLU A 120 11.76 -18.36 -8.76
N ALA A 121 11.93 -18.06 -7.47
CA ALA A 121 13.07 -18.52 -6.70
C ALA A 121 13.14 -20.05 -6.63
N GLN A 122 12.01 -20.72 -6.48
CA GLN A 122 11.92 -22.18 -6.48
C GLN A 122 12.35 -22.77 -7.83
N LYS A 123 11.89 -22.19 -8.94
CA LYS A 123 12.29 -22.62 -10.28
C LYS A 123 13.78 -22.41 -10.52
N LYS A 124 14.34 -21.30 -10.07
CA LYS A 124 15.78 -21.01 -10.20
C LYS A 124 16.65 -21.95 -9.36
N ILE A 125 16.19 -22.39 -8.18
CA ILE A 125 16.87 -23.43 -7.41
C ILE A 125 17.04 -24.70 -8.26
N GLY A 126 16.02 -25.08 -9.01
CA GLY A 126 16.11 -26.22 -9.93
C GLY A 126 17.23 -26.06 -10.96
N VAL A 127 17.40 -24.87 -11.52
CA VAL A 127 18.50 -24.55 -12.46
C VAL A 127 19.86 -24.63 -11.77
N TYR A 128 20.00 -24.04 -10.59
CA TYR A 128 21.25 -24.09 -9.83
C TYR A 128 21.64 -25.51 -9.42
N GLN A 129 20.66 -26.32 -9.01
CA GLN A 129 20.91 -27.73 -8.66
C GLN A 129 21.34 -28.54 -9.88
N ASP A 130 20.73 -28.32 -11.02
CA ASP A 130 21.12 -28.97 -12.28
C ASP A 130 22.56 -28.58 -12.69
N THR A 131 22.92 -27.33 -12.52
CA THR A 131 24.29 -26.85 -12.78
C THR A 131 25.30 -27.50 -11.86
N VAL A 132 24.99 -27.64 -10.57
CA VAL A 132 25.85 -28.37 -9.61
C VAL A 132 26.02 -29.83 -10.05
N ASN A 133 24.95 -30.50 -10.42
CA ASN A 133 24.99 -31.90 -10.86
C ASN A 133 25.85 -32.07 -12.11
N LYS A 134 25.75 -31.16 -13.07
CA LYS A 134 26.55 -31.19 -14.30
C LYS A 134 28.03 -30.97 -14.03
N TYR A 135 28.39 -30.01 -13.20
CA TYR A 135 29.80 -29.80 -12.84
C TYR A 135 30.35 -30.91 -11.97
N GLN A 136 29.54 -31.52 -11.12
CA GLN A 136 29.96 -32.69 -10.35
C GLN A 136 30.26 -33.89 -11.26
N GLN A 137 29.42 -34.15 -12.24
CA GLN A 137 29.64 -35.19 -13.22
C GLN A 137 30.87 -34.88 -14.09
N HIS A 138 31.06 -33.63 -14.47
CA HIS A 138 32.24 -33.19 -15.22
C HIS A 138 33.53 -33.40 -14.41
N LEU A 139 33.54 -33.09 -13.12
CA LEU A 139 34.68 -33.33 -12.24
C LEU A 139 35.04 -34.82 -12.18
N ILE A 140 34.05 -35.69 -12.04
CA ILE A 140 34.26 -37.14 -12.07
C ILE A 140 34.91 -37.57 -13.38
N ASN A 141 34.43 -37.08 -14.52
CA ASN A 141 34.99 -37.37 -15.83
C ASN A 141 36.45 -36.92 -15.97
N VAL A 142 36.73 -35.71 -15.49
CA VAL A 142 38.10 -35.15 -15.55
C VAL A 142 39.06 -35.90 -14.64
N GLU A 143 38.62 -36.29 -13.44
CA GLU A 143 39.42 -37.10 -12.52
C GLU A 143 39.78 -38.47 -13.14
N GLN A 144 38.85 -39.10 -13.82
CA GLN A 144 39.08 -40.37 -14.53
C GLN A 144 40.10 -40.17 -15.67
N LEU A 145 40.00 -39.11 -16.44
CA LEU A 145 40.93 -38.81 -17.53
C LEU A 145 42.33 -38.43 -17.01
N TYR A 146 42.39 -37.76 -15.86
CA TYR A 146 43.64 -37.45 -15.18
C TYR A 146 44.33 -38.75 -14.69
N SER A 147 43.60 -39.63 -14.05
CA SER A 147 44.09 -40.92 -13.59
C SER A 147 44.61 -41.82 -14.74
N ALA A 148 44.00 -41.70 -15.92
CA ALA A 148 44.43 -42.37 -17.15
C ALA A 148 45.59 -41.65 -17.85
N GLY A 149 46.05 -40.49 -17.36
CA GLY A 149 47.13 -39.71 -17.92
C GLY A 149 46.75 -38.85 -19.12
N SER A 150 45.46 -38.77 -19.47
CA SER A 150 44.95 -38.02 -20.62
C SER A 150 44.78 -36.52 -20.38
N LYS A 151 44.67 -36.09 -19.13
CA LYS A 151 44.46 -34.70 -18.74
C LYS A 151 45.40 -34.26 -17.62
N ALA A 152 45.68 -32.96 -17.56
CA ALA A 152 46.57 -32.36 -16.56
C ALA A 152 45.85 -32.09 -15.22
N LYS A 153 46.62 -32.05 -14.14
CA LYS A 153 46.11 -31.72 -12.79
C LYS A 153 45.40 -30.40 -12.75
N VAL A 154 45.82 -29.39 -13.53
CA VAL A 154 45.19 -28.08 -13.59
C VAL A 154 43.73 -28.13 -14.02
N GLU A 155 43.36 -29.09 -14.88
CA GLU A 155 41.98 -29.24 -15.33
C GLU A 155 41.08 -29.79 -14.20
N VAL A 156 41.64 -30.70 -13.37
CA VAL A 156 40.93 -31.17 -12.16
C VAL A 156 40.69 -30.03 -11.19
N LEU A 157 41.71 -29.23 -10.91
CA LEU A 157 41.60 -28.09 -10.00
C LEU A 157 40.58 -27.03 -10.50
N ARG A 158 40.61 -26.75 -11.80
CA ARG A 158 39.66 -25.80 -12.41
C ARG A 158 38.23 -26.35 -12.33
N SER A 159 38.02 -27.60 -12.54
CA SER A 159 36.71 -28.26 -12.41
C SER A 159 36.18 -28.19 -10.96
N GLU A 160 37.09 -28.38 -9.98
CA GLU A 160 36.73 -28.22 -8.55
C GLU A 160 36.28 -26.79 -8.21
N VAL A 161 36.97 -25.78 -8.77
CA VAL A 161 36.59 -24.38 -8.58
C VAL A 161 35.20 -24.07 -9.18
N GLU A 162 34.95 -24.56 -10.39
CA GLU A 162 33.63 -24.36 -11.04
C GLU A 162 32.51 -25.06 -10.26
N LEU A 163 32.75 -26.24 -9.74
CA LEU A 163 31.78 -26.93 -8.87
C LEU A 163 31.54 -26.15 -7.58
N SER A 164 32.57 -25.60 -6.96
CA SER A 164 32.45 -24.75 -5.76
C SER A 164 31.62 -23.51 -6.03
N ASN A 165 31.87 -22.82 -7.15
CA ASN A 165 31.10 -21.65 -7.55
C ASN A 165 29.61 -21.99 -7.78
N ALA A 166 29.33 -23.11 -8.46
CA ALA A 166 27.97 -23.58 -8.67
C ALA A 166 27.24 -23.88 -7.35
N ARG A 167 27.95 -24.48 -6.38
CA ARG A 167 27.38 -24.72 -5.04
C ARG A 167 27.07 -23.42 -4.30
N GLN A 168 27.92 -22.39 -4.43
CA GLN A 168 27.66 -21.07 -3.84
C GLN A 168 26.41 -20.44 -4.46
N ASP A 169 26.24 -20.52 -5.77
CA ASP A 169 25.04 -20.00 -6.45
C ASP A 169 23.77 -20.70 -5.96
N LEU A 170 23.84 -22.02 -5.74
CA LEU A 170 22.73 -22.79 -5.18
C LEU A 170 22.40 -22.33 -3.75
N ILE A 171 23.40 -22.10 -2.91
CA ILE A 171 23.22 -21.59 -1.54
C ILE A 171 22.53 -20.22 -1.55
N LYS A 172 23.00 -19.32 -2.43
CA LYS A 172 22.40 -17.99 -2.58
C LYS A 172 20.96 -18.08 -3.09
N GLY A 173 20.70 -18.97 -4.04
CA GLY A 173 19.35 -19.20 -4.58
C GLY A 173 18.39 -19.71 -3.51
N LYS A 174 18.82 -20.64 -2.66
CA LYS A 174 18.03 -21.12 -1.52
C LYS A 174 17.74 -20.01 -0.52
N ASN A 175 18.71 -19.14 -0.23
CA ASN A 175 18.49 -17.99 0.64
C ASN A 175 17.44 -17.03 0.07
N THR A 176 17.49 -16.74 -1.22
CA THR A 176 16.47 -15.92 -1.89
C THR A 176 15.09 -16.53 -1.75
N TYR A 177 14.97 -17.84 -1.95
CA TYR A 177 13.71 -18.57 -1.75
C TYR A 177 13.18 -18.43 -0.33
N TYR A 178 14.01 -18.67 0.68
CA TYR A 178 13.58 -18.56 2.08
C TYR A 178 13.20 -17.12 2.47
N ASN A 179 13.92 -16.13 1.98
CA ASN A 179 13.57 -14.72 2.22
C ASN A 179 12.23 -14.35 1.56
N ASN A 180 12.01 -14.77 0.33
CA ASN A 180 10.75 -14.54 -0.37
C ASN A 180 9.58 -15.25 0.31
N LEU A 181 9.81 -16.47 0.80
CA LEU A 181 8.81 -17.22 1.55
C LEU A 181 8.46 -16.51 2.87
N SER A 182 9.45 -15.96 3.56
CA SER A 182 9.23 -15.17 4.78
C SER A 182 8.41 -13.91 4.51
N THR A 183 8.67 -13.23 3.39
CA THR A 183 7.88 -12.06 2.95
C THR A 183 6.43 -12.45 2.69
N LEU A 184 6.20 -13.55 1.98
CA LEU A 184 4.84 -14.05 1.73
C LEU A 184 4.12 -14.41 3.02
N ARG A 185 4.76 -15.14 3.93
CA ARG A 185 4.18 -15.47 5.25
C ARG A 185 3.79 -14.24 6.04
N ASN A 186 4.63 -13.20 6.01
CA ASN A 186 4.32 -11.94 6.68
C ASN A 186 3.07 -11.27 6.09
N LEU A 187 2.93 -11.26 4.77
CA LEU A 187 1.74 -10.71 4.11
C LEU A 187 0.46 -11.49 4.42
N LEU A 188 0.58 -12.80 4.58
CA LEU A 188 -0.53 -13.69 4.93
C LEU A 188 -0.81 -13.73 6.43
N TYR A 189 0.07 -13.14 7.24
CA TYR A 189 0.00 -13.15 8.69
C TYR A 189 -0.02 -14.57 9.27
N LEU A 190 0.81 -15.44 8.70
CA LEU A 190 0.99 -16.82 9.15
C LEU A 190 2.12 -16.95 10.14
N ASP A 191 2.02 -17.96 11.01
CA ASP A 191 3.13 -18.38 11.85
C ASP A 191 4.34 -18.79 10.99
N SER A 192 5.53 -18.33 11.34
CA SER A 192 6.78 -18.61 10.63
C SER A 192 7.21 -20.08 10.69
N GLN A 193 6.61 -20.87 11.57
CA GLN A 193 6.97 -22.27 11.82
C GLN A 193 6.21 -23.26 10.90
N GLU A 194 5.12 -22.85 10.29
CA GLU A 194 4.30 -23.74 9.48
C GLU A 194 4.89 -23.94 8.07
N PRO A 195 5.15 -25.19 7.65
CA PRO A 195 5.60 -25.45 6.28
C PRO A 195 4.54 -25.03 5.26
N LEU A 196 4.97 -24.36 4.21
CA LEU A 196 4.10 -23.80 3.18
C LEU A 196 4.51 -24.34 1.80
N GLU A 197 3.55 -24.89 1.07
CA GLU A 197 3.71 -25.34 -0.30
C GLU A 197 2.79 -24.55 -1.21
N LEU A 198 3.36 -23.94 -2.25
CA LEU A 198 2.60 -23.20 -3.25
C LEU A 198 2.17 -24.15 -4.37
N THR A 199 0.88 -24.17 -4.67
CA THR A 199 0.30 -25.14 -5.60
C THR A 199 0.14 -24.64 -7.04
N ASP A 200 0.16 -23.32 -7.25
CA ASP A 200 0.05 -22.74 -8.58
C ASP A 200 1.38 -22.77 -9.32
N ASP A 201 1.29 -22.78 -10.64
CA ASP A 201 2.43 -22.67 -11.55
C ASP A 201 2.18 -21.51 -12.50
N PHE A 202 3.23 -21.09 -13.22
CA PHE A 202 3.10 -20.07 -14.24
C PHE A 202 2.22 -20.56 -15.40
N VAL A 203 1.21 -19.76 -15.74
CA VAL A 203 0.37 -19.96 -16.92
C VAL A 203 0.42 -18.69 -17.77
N TYR A 204 0.83 -18.84 -19.04
CA TYR A 204 0.83 -17.72 -19.97
C TYR A 204 -0.58 -17.40 -20.43
N ILE A 205 -1.06 -16.23 -20.04
CA ILE A 205 -2.34 -15.67 -20.50
C ILE A 205 -2.03 -14.38 -21.26
N PRO A 206 -2.26 -14.33 -22.57
CA PRO A 206 -2.04 -13.10 -23.35
C PRO A 206 -2.88 -11.94 -22.82
N PHE A 207 -2.29 -10.78 -22.77
CA PHE A 207 -2.99 -9.55 -22.42
C PHE A 207 -3.52 -8.89 -23.71
N ALA A 208 -4.85 -8.74 -23.78
CA ALA A 208 -5.52 -8.11 -24.92
C ALA A 208 -5.91 -6.68 -24.54
N GLY A 209 -5.19 -5.71 -25.04
CA GLY A 209 -5.49 -4.30 -24.81
C GLY A 209 -4.36 -3.43 -25.32
N SER A 210 -4.71 -2.24 -25.80
CA SER A 210 -3.72 -1.24 -26.20
C SER A 210 -3.30 -0.41 -24.99
N ILE A 211 -2.13 0.21 -25.07
CA ILE A 211 -1.63 1.11 -24.04
C ILE A 211 -2.58 2.30 -23.79
N GLY A 212 -3.17 2.84 -24.89
CA GLY A 212 -4.14 3.92 -24.80
C GLY A 212 -5.40 3.53 -24.07
N ASP A 213 -5.94 2.33 -24.32
CA ASP A 213 -7.13 1.81 -23.63
C ASP A 213 -6.86 1.60 -22.14
N CYS A 214 -5.67 1.10 -21.79
CA CYS A 214 -5.27 0.92 -20.40
C CYS A 214 -5.19 2.26 -19.64
N VAL A 215 -4.60 3.29 -20.27
CA VAL A 215 -4.52 4.64 -19.69
C VAL A 215 -5.92 5.22 -19.49
N ASP A 216 -6.78 5.16 -20.50
CA ASP A 216 -8.13 5.70 -20.43
C ASP A 216 -8.96 5.01 -19.35
N PHE A 217 -8.84 3.68 -19.24
CA PHE A 217 -9.50 2.91 -18.20
C PHE A 217 -9.01 3.29 -16.80
N ALA A 218 -7.69 3.45 -16.62
CA ALA A 218 -7.09 3.84 -15.35
C ALA A 218 -7.57 5.23 -14.91
N LEU A 219 -7.58 6.21 -15.82
CA LEU A 219 -8.04 7.57 -15.50
C LEU A 219 -9.53 7.64 -15.17
N ALA A 220 -10.33 6.69 -15.67
CA ALA A 220 -11.75 6.60 -15.38
C ALA A 220 -12.07 5.82 -14.08
N ASN A 221 -11.19 4.92 -13.64
CA ASN A 221 -11.52 3.93 -12.59
C ASN A 221 -10.62 3.99 -11.35
N ARG A 222 -9.50 4.71 -11.40
CA ARG A 222 -8.58 4.77 -10.24
C ARG A 222 -9.22 5.50 -9.05
N LYS A 223 -9.22 4.84 -7.92
CA LYS A 223 -9.81 5.34 -6.67
C LYS A 223 -9.10 6.56 -6.12
N GLU A 224 -7.80 6.68 -6.35
CA GLU A 224 -7.01 7.85 -5.95
C GLU A 224 -7.53 9.15 -6.58
N LEU A 225 -7.97 9.09 -7.84
CA LEU A 225 -8.53 10.26 -8.52
C LEU A 225 -9.89 10.64 -7.95
N LEU A 226 -10.68 9.67 -7.55
CA LEU A 226 -11.95 9.93 -6.88
C LEU A 226 -11.73 10.51 -5.48
N ILE A 227 -10.74 10.01 -4.74
CA ILE A 227 -10.31 10.58 -3.46
C ILE A 227 -9.87 12.03 -3.65
N ASP A 228 -9.03 12.32 -4.64
CA ASP A 228 -8.58 13.68 -4.96
C ASP A 228 -9.76 14.61 -5.28
N SER A 229 -10.75 14.12 -6.01
CA SER A 229 -11.98 14.83 -6.33
C SER A 229 -12.78 15.18 -5.07
N TYR A 230 -12.91 14.28 -4.13
CA TYR A 230 -13.58 14.55 -2.86
C TYR A 230 -12.78 15.53 -1.99
N GLN A 231 -11.45 15.39 -1.95
CA GLN A 231 -10.59 16.35 -1.25
C GLN A 231 -10.68 17.74 -1.86
N LEU A 232 -10.81 17.85 -3.18
CA LEU A 232 -11.05 19.10 -3.87
C LEU A 232 -12.37 19.75 -3.41
N GLN A 233 -13.44 18.98 -3.30
CA GLN A 233 -14.72 19.44 -2.75
C GLN A 233 -14.57 19.94 -1.31
N GLN A 234 -13.79 19.24 -0.49
CA GLN A 234 -13.50 19.70 0.88
C GLN A 234 -12.76 21.04 0.91
N LYS A 235 -11.84 21.27 -0.03
CA LYS A 235 -11.15 22.57 -0.16
C LYS A 235 -12.09 23.67 -0.64
N GLU A 236 -13.05 23.38 -1.50
CA GLU A 236 -14.11 24.32 -1.88
C GLU A 236 -14.99 24.70 -0.68
N LEU A 237 -15.34 23.74 0.17
CA LEU A 237 -16.07 23.99 1.42
C LEU A 237 -15.23 24.82 2.40
N ALA A 238 -13.93 24.57 2.47
CA ALA A 238 -13.01 25.36 3.30
C ALA A 238 -12.93 26.84 2.86
N VAL A 239 -13.00 27.12 1.55
CA VAL A 239 -13.11 28.49 1.03
C VAL A 239 -14.40 29.13 1.51
N LYS A 240 -15.53 28.42 1.43
CA LYS A 240 -16.82 28.96 1.94
C LYS A 240 -16.75 29.21 3.43
N ASN A 241 -16.13 28.33 4.21
CA ASN A 241 -15.94 28.53 5.65
C ASN A 241 -15.08 29.75 5.96
N ALA A 242 -14.01 29.99 5.20
CA ALA A 242 -13.17 31.18 5.36
C ALA A 242 -13.96 32.45 5.07
N LYS A 243 -14.77 32.45 4.00
CA LYS A 243 -15.65 33.60 3.65
C LYS A 243 -16.73 33.84 4.68
N ALA A 244 -17.16 32.85 5.43
CA ALA A 244 -18.11 32.98 6.52
C ALA A 244 -17.56 33.87 7.67
N GLY A 245 -16.26 34.08 7.74
CA GLY A 245 -15.65 35.06 8.65
C GLY A 245 -16.11 36.49 8.45
N TYR A 246 -16.67 36.81 7.29
CA TYR A 246 -17.29 38.14 7.01
C TYR A 246 -18.74 38.22 7.49
N LEU A 247 -19.35 37.13 7.90
CA LEU A 247 -20.75 37.05 8.28
C LEU A 247 -20.92 37.06 9.81
N PRO A 248 -22.04 37.50 10.34
CA PRO A 248 -22.33 37.36 11.76
C PRO A 248 -22.60 35.91 12.13
N THR A 249 -22.43 35.60 13.42
CA THR A 249 -22.86 34.36 14.03
C THR A 249 -23.96 34.59 15.03
N VAL A 250 -24.88 33.64 15.19
CA VAL A 250 -26.01 33.76 16.11
C VAL A 250 -26.07 32.48 16.94
N ASP A 251 -26.04 32.63 18.27
CA ASP A 251 -26.08 31.51 19.21
C ASP A 251 -27.21 31.73 20.22
N LEU A 252 -27.91 30.62 20.55
CA LEU A 252 -28.84 30.57 21.67
C LEU A 252 -28.12 30.01 22.91
N SER A 253 -28.21 30.70 24.03
CA SER A 253 -27.67 30.25 25.30
C SER A 253 -28.76 30.18 26.36
N LEU A 254 -28.82 29.07 27.07
CA LEU A 254 -29.69 28.89 28.23
C LEU A 254 -28.82 28.61 29.45
N GLY A 255 -29.16 29.16 30.60
CA GLY A 255 -28.41 28.94 31.82
C GLY A 255 -29.28 28.81 33.04
N ALA A 256 -28.87 27.94 33.94
CA ALA A 256 -29.41 27.87 35.31
C ALA A 256 -28.22 27.79 36.28
N GLY A 257 -28.20 28.74 37.22
CA GLY A 257 -27.12 28.80 38.20
C GLY A 257 -27.66 28.87 39.60
N TRP A 258 -26.91 28.35 40.53
CA TRP A 258 -27.17 28.54 41.97
C TRP A 258 -25.85 28.73 42.70
N ASN A 259 -25.87 29.72 43.59
CA ASN A 259 -24.73 30.09 44.40
C ASN A 259 -25.05 29.87 45.84
N LYS A 260 -24.16 29.20 46.53
CA LYS A 260 -24.25 29.06 48.00
C LYS A 260 -23.11 29.84 48.62
N GLN A 261 -23.45 30.90 49.35
CA GLN A 261 -22.52 31.61 50.23
C GLN A 261 -22.49 30.97 51.59
N VAL A 262 -21.30 30.68 52.13
CA VAL A 262 -21.14 30.01 53.40
C VAL A 262 -21.33 30.96 54.60
N LEU A 263 -21.26 32.29 54.35
CA LEU A 263 -21.57 33.30 55.37
C LEU A 263 -21.72 34.71 54.70
N PRO A 264 -22.80 35.47 54.91
CA PRO A 264 -24.07 35.06 55.49
C PRO A 264 -24.90 34.20 54.54
N ASP A 265 -25.78 33.39 55.10
CA ASP A 265 -26.60 32.40 54.39
C ASP A 265 -27.43 33.07 53.28
N GLY A 266 -27.22 32.66 52.02
CA GLY A 266 -27.97 33.16 50.88
C GLY A 266 -27.90 32.20 49.70
N ASP A 267 -29.02 31.53 49.43
CA ASP A 267 -29.22 30.76 48.21
C ASP A 267 -29.73 31.69 47.10
N ASN A 268 -28.91 31.94 46.09
CA ASN A 268 -29.31 32.66 44.89
C ASN A 268 -29.48 31.72 43.71
N HIS A 269 -30.66 31.75 43.14
CA HIS A 269 -30.94 31.06 41.87
C HIS A 269 -31.00 32.08 40.71
N GLU A 270 -30.38 31.70 39.62
CA GLU A 270 -30.41 32.51 38.41
C GLU A 270 -30.78 31.65 37.21
N TYR A 271 -31.71 32.13 36.40
CA TYR A 271 -32.09 31.54 35.14
C TYR A 271 -31.88 32.56 34.07
N SER A 272 -31.23 32.13 32.95
CA SER A 272 -30.96 33.02 31.83
C SER A 272 -31.29 32.35 30.51
N ALA A 273 -31.79 33.16 29.57
CA ALA A 273 -31.97 32.79 28.19
C ALA A 273 -31.53 33.99 27.36
N SER A 274 -30.63 33.74 26.41
CA SER A 274 -30.11 34.82 25.56
C SER A 274 -29.89 34.35 24.13
N ILE A 275 -30.06 35.26 23.18
CA ILE A 275 -29.63 35.11 21.80
C ILE A 275 -28.49 36.10 21.61
N GLY A 276 -27.30 35.56 21.30
CA GLY A 276 -26.12 36.36 21.03
C GLY A 276 -25.87 36.47 19.53
N VAL A 277 -25.59 37.70 19.09
CA VAL A 277 -25.14 37.95 17.72
C VAL A 277 -23.72 38.52 17.80
N SER A 278 -22.77 37.88 17.11
CA SER A 278 -21.40 38.36 17.03
C SER A 278 -21.02 38.57 15.57
N TRP A 279 -20.52 39.78 15.29
CA TRP A 279 -20.11 40.15 13.94
C TRP A 279 -18.79 40.90 13.98
N ASN A 280 -17.81 40.37 13.28
CA ASN A 280 -16.49 40.95 13.20
C ASN A 280 -16.47 41.97 12.07
N ILE A 281 -16.56 43.28 12.42
CA ILE A 281 -16.70 44.36 11.45
C ILE A 281 -15.35 44.74 10.84
N PHE A 282 -14.29 44.66 11.64
CA PHE A 282 -12.93 45.00 11.21
C PHE A 282 -11.92 44.15 11.97
N ASP A 283 -11.06 43.42 11.23
CA ASP A 283 -10.09 42.50 11.80
C ASP A 283 -8.66 42.68 11.22
N SER A 284 -8.39 43.87 10.66
CA SER A 284 -7.08 44.18 10.08
C SER A 284 -6.61 43.20 8.97
N GLY A 285 -7.56 42.64 8.23
CA GLY A 285 -7.26 41.77 7.10
C GLY A 285 -7.08 40.30 7.47
N VAL A 286 -7.38 39.89 8.70
CA VAL A 286 -7.26 38.45 9.11
C VAL A 286 -8.16 37.55 8.28
N THR A 287 -9.44 37.91 8.12
CA THR A 287 -10.39 37.13 7.31
C THR A 287 -9.99 37.11 5.83
N ALA A 288 -9.57 38.28 5.29
CA ALA A 288 -9.07 38.32 3.91
C ALA A 288 -7.88 37.37 3.69
N GLY A 289 -6.94 37.37 4.63
CA GLY A 289 -5.81 36.43 4.59
C GLY A 289 -6.23 34.96 4.66
N LYS A 290 -7.21 34.63 5.49
CA LYS A 290 -7.78 33.27 5.58
C LYS A 290 -8.45 32.83 4.28
N VAL A 291 -9.19 33.74 3.63
CA VAL A 291 -9.83 33.48 2.33
C VAL A 291 -8.77 33.27 1.25
N ASP A 292 -7.73 34.07 1.21
CA ASP A 292 -6.63 33.93 0.25
C ASP A 292 -5.89 32.63 0.47
N ALA A 293 -5.62 32.25 1.73
CA ALA A 293 -5.00 30.96 2.06
C ALA A 293 -5.87 29.79 1.63
N ALA A 294 -7.17 29.82 1.88
CA ALA A 294 -8.10 28.77 1.49
C ALA A 294 -8.23 28.64 -0.04
N ASN A 295 -8.26 29.77 -0.78
CA ASN A 295 -8.23 29.75 -2.24
C ASN A 295 -6.92 29.17 -2.79
N THR A 296 -5.80 29.44 -2.15
CA THR A 296 -4.49 28.88 -2.54
C THR A 296 -4.44 27.37 -2.27
N GLU A 297 -4.96 26.92 -1.13
CA GLU A 297 -5.12 25.49 -0.83
C GLU A 297 -6.00 24.79 -1.87
N LEU A 298 -7.06 25.42 -2.35
CA LEU A 298 -7.88 24.90 -3.44
C LEU A 298 -7.07 24.74 -4.73
N LYS A 299 -6.25 25.74 -5.08
CA LYS A 299 -5.35 25.66 -6.25
C LYS A 299 -4.33 24.54 -6.09
N ILE A 300 -3.78 24.35 -4.89
CA ILE A 300 -2.86 23.22 -4.59
C ILE A 300 -3.57 21.89 -4.81
N ALA A 301 -4.81 21.75 -4.35
CA ALA A 301 -5.60 20.53 -4.57
C ALA A 301 -5.88 20.27 -6.06
N GLN A 302 -6.16 21.31 -6.84
CA GLN A 302 -6.33 21.21 -8.30
C GLN A 302 -5.03 20.74 -8.98
N ALA A 303 -3.89 21.30 -8.59
CA ALA A 303 -2.59 20.93 -9.10
C ALA A 303 -2.22 19.50 -8.70
N THR A 304 -2.56 19.07 -7.48
CA THR A 304 -2.36 17.70 -6.99
C THR A 304 -3.16 16.69 -7.81
N LEU A 305 -4.43 16.99 -8.10
CA LEU A 305 -5.27 16.14 -8.97
C LEU A 305 -4.64 15.97 -10.36
N GLN A 306 -4.16 17.05 -10.95
CA GLN A 306 -3.51 16.99 -12.27
C GLN A 306 -2.20 16.19 -12.21
N LYS A 307 -1.40 16.40 -11.15
CA LYS A 307 -0.18 15.63 -10.93
C LYS A 307 -0.48 14.13 -10.82
N ASP A 308 -1.48 13.76 -10.03
CA ASP A 308 -1.84 12.35 -9.83
C ASP A 308 -2.35 11.69 -11.11
N LYS A 309 -3.09 12.43 -11.95
CA LYS A 309 -3.45 11.96 -13.29
C LYS A 309 -2.21 11.65 -14.15
N ASN A 310 -1.24 12.54 -14.13
CA ASN A 310 0.01 12.35 -14.87
C ASN A 310 0.83 11.17 -14.33
N ASP A 311 0.89 11.03 -13.02
CA ASP A 311 1.62 9.93 -12.37
C ASP A 311 0.97 8.57 -12.67
N ILE A 312 -0.36 8.51 -12.71
CA ILE A 312 -1.10 7.30 -13.09
C ILE A 312 -0.86 6.96 -14.57
N ASP A 313 -0.93 7.94 -15.45
CA ASP A 313 -0.62 7.75 -16.89
C ASP A 313 0.80 7.16 -17.04
N LEU A 314 1.79 7.75 -16.37
CA LEU A 314 3.17 7.26 -16.42
C LEU A 314 3.30 5.84 -15.88
N SER A 315 2.70 5.54 -14.75
CA SER A 315 2.76 4.20 -14.12
C SER A 315 2.14 3.13 -15.02
N VAL A 316 0.97 3.40 -15.59
CA VAL A 316 0.29 2.50 -16.52
C VAL A 316 1.16 2.22 -17.75
N ARG A 317 1.74 3.27 -18.34
CA ARG A 317 2.62 3.13 -19.52
C ARG A 317 3.86 2.32 -19.21
N LYS A 318 4.50 2.57 -18.06
CA LYS A 318 5.69 1.81 -17.65
C LYS A 318 5.38 0.33 -17.43
N ASN A 319 4.30 0.03 -16.73
CA ASN A 319 3.90 -1.36 -16.50
C ASN A 319 3.49 -2.08 -17.79
N TYR A 320 2.77 -1.39 -18.67
CA TYR A 320 2.43 -1.93 -19.99
C TYR A 320 3.68 -2.24 -20.83
N ASN A 321 4.60 -1.28 -20.93
CA ASN A 321 5.84 -1.46 -21.68
C ASN A 321 6.70 -2.59 -21.10
N SER A 322 6.83 -2.66 -19.80
CA SER A 322 7.59 -3.71 -19.11
C SER A 322 6.94 -5.09 -19.27
N MET A 323 5.61 -5.14 -19.24
CA MET A 323 4.88 -6.37 -19.53
C MET A 323 5.13 -6.86 -20.95
N ARG A 324 5.05 -5.99 -21.94
CA ARG A 324 5.30 -6.34 -23.36
C ARG A 324 6.76 -6.75 -23.59
N GLU A 325 7.69 -6.06 -22.95
CA GLU A 325 9.12 -6.42 -23.02
C GLU A 325 9.36 -7.81 -22.42
N ALA A 326 8.76 -8.11 -21.27
CA ALA A 326 8.86 -9.44 -20.68
C ALA A 326 8.22 -10.54 -21.56
N GLU A 327 7.10 -10.24 -22.19
CA GLU A 327 6.44 -11.14 -23.14
C GLU A 327 7.34 -11.45 -24.33
N GLU A 328 8.00 -10.46 -24.90
CA GLU A 328 8.94 -10.65 -26.00
C GLU A 328 10.15 -11.49 -25.56
N ARG A 329 10.72 -11.22 -24.39
CA ARG A 329 11.79 -12.05 -23.83
C ARG A 329 11.33 -13.49 -23.63
N PHE A 330 10.15 -13.70 -23.09
CA PHE A 330 9.57 -15.03 -22.90
C PHE A 330 9.46 -15.79 -24.20
N ASN A 331 8.94 -15.15 -25.26
CA ASN A 331 8.77 -15.77 -26.56
C ASN A 331 10.10 -16.09 -27.26
N SER A 332 11.16 -15.30 -27.01
CA SER A 332 12.47 -15.48 -27.65
C SER A 332 13.42 -16.42 -26.91
N THR A 333 13.29 -16.57 -25.59
CA THR A 333 14.25 -17.33 -24.78
C THR A 333 14.05 -18.85 -24.86
N GLU A 334 12.87 -19.32 -25.23
CA GLU A 334 12.62 -20.77 -25.39
C GLU A 334 13.53 -21.39 -26.45
N THR A 335 13.70 -20.73 -27.60
CA THR A 335 14.62 -21.16 -28.63
C THR A 335 16.07 -21.13 -28.17
N ALA A 336 16.45 -20.09 -27.41
CA ALA A 336 17.80 -19.97 -26.86
C ALA A 336 18.16 -21.12 -25.92
N ILE A 337 17.21 -21.63 -25.13
CA ILE A 337 17.44 -22.80 -24.28
C ILE A 337 17.78 -24.03 -25.10
N LYS A 338 17.02 -24.31 -26.14
CA LYS A 338 17.26 -25.47 -27.03
C LYS A 338 18.63 -25.39 -27.67
N GLN A 339 19.02 -24.22 -28.17
CA GLN A 339 20.32 -23.97 -28.75
C GLN A 339 21.46 -24.16 -27.74
N ALA A 340 21.29 -23.67 -26.53
CA ALA A 340 22.28 -23.78 -25.45
C ALA A 340 22.41 -25.23 -24.95
N GLU A 341 21.32 -25.98 -24.89
CA GLU A 341 21.35 -27.42 -24.57
C GLU A 341 22.15 -28.22 -25.59
N GLU A 342 21.94 -27.95 -26.86
CA GLU A 342 22.67 -28.63 -27.94
C GLU A 342 24.16 -28.26 -27.95
N ASP A 343 24.48 -26.99 -27.78
CA ASP A 343 25.87 -26.51 -27.67
C ASP A 343 26.60 -27.19 -26.49
N TYR A 344 25.95 -27.26 -25.34
CA TYR A 344 26.52 -27.96 -24.18
C TYR A 344 26.76 -29.46 -24.48
N PHE A 345 25.79 -30.12 -25.09
CA PHE A 345 25.93 -31.53 -25.46
C PHE A 345 27.12 -31.72 -26.43
N ILE A 346 27.24 -30.90 -27.45
CA ILE A 346 28.35 -30.97 -28.43
C ILE A 346 29.68 -30.71 -27.73
N ALA A 347 29.79 -29.70 -26.89
CA ALA A 347 31.02 -29.38 -26.17
C ALA A 347 31.47 -30.53 -25.25
N GLN A 348 30.50 -31.16 -24.56
CA GLN A 348 30.79 -32.32 -23.70
C GLN A 348 31.26 -33.53 -24.49
N GLU A 349 30.62 -33.86 -25.61
CA GLU A 349 31.00 -34.98 -26.44
C GLU A 349 32.40 -34.80 -27.08
N LYS A 350 32.69 -33.59 -27.56
CA LYS A 350 34.03 -33.24 -28.09
C LYS A 350 35.12 -33.38 -27.02
N TYR A 351 34.85 -32.96 -25.81
CA TYR A 351 35.79 -33.06 -24.71
C TYR A 351 36.09 -34.52 -24.38
N LYS A 352 35.04 -35.36 -24.31
CA LYS A 352 35.19 -36.81 -24.08
C LYS A 352 36.00 -37.50 -25.18
N ALA A 353 35.85 -37.06 -26.41
CA ALA A 353 36.56 -37.58 -27.57
C ALA A 353 38.02 -37.07 -27.68
N GLY A 354 38.42 -36.14 -26.81
CA GLY A 354 39.74 -35.52 -26.86
C GLY A 354 39.91 -34.41 -27.92
N GLU A 355 38.82 -34.00 -28.56
CA GLU A 355 38.79 -32.96 -29.62
C GLU A 355 38.39 -31.58 -29.12
N GLY A 356 37.94 -31.45 -27.86
CA GLY A 356 37.49 -30.20 -27.25
C GLY A 356 38.30 -29.80 -26.04
N ILE A 357 38.14 -28.57 -25.59
CA ILE A 357 38.80 -28.01 -24.40
C ILE A 357 37.77 -27.80 -23.30
N MET A 358 38.25 -27.78 -22.04
CA MET A 358 37.40 -27.56 -20.86
C MET A 358 36.67 -26.22 -20.90
N LEU A 359 37.29 -25.16 -21.43
CA LEU A 359 36.69 -23.84 -21.53
C LEU A 359 35.38 -23.88 -22.34
N ASP A 360 35.32 -24.66 -23.39
CA ASP A 360 34.09 -24.81 -24.19
C ASP A 360 32.94 -25.38 -23.38
N ILE A 361 33.23 -26.36 -22.50
CA ILE A 361 32.21 -26.93 -21.61
C ILE A 361 31.75 -25.90 -20.59
N ILE A 362 32.66 -25.16 -19.96
CA ILE A 362 32.35 -24.11 -18.98
C ILE A 362 31.51 -23.02 -19.63
N ASP A 363 31.88 -22.49 -20.78
CA ASP A 363 31.15 -21.46 -21.50
C ASP A 363 29.76 -21.97 -21.92
N ALA A 364 29.65 -23.17 -22.43
CA ALA A 364 28.37 -23.76 -22.85
C ALA A 364 27.43 -24.01 -21.63
N GLN A 365 27.98 -24.44 -20.50
CA GLN A 365 27.21 -24.64 -19.27
C GLN A 365 26.72 -23.30 -18.70
N GLU A 366 27.56 -22.27 -18.70
CA GLU A 366 27.19 -20.94 -18.25
C GLU A 366 26.11 -20.34 -19.15
N ALA A 367 26.25 -20.45 -20.47
CA ALA A 367 25.24 -20.02 -21.42
C ALA A 367 23.90 -20.75 -21.22
N LEU A 368 23.91 -22.03 -20.99
CA LEU A 368 22.70 -22.84 -20.71
C LEU A 368 22.02 -22.41 -19.42
N SER A 369 22.78 -22.24 -18.34
CA SER A 369 22.26 -21.78 -17.05
C SER A 369 21.64 -20.39 -17.17
N THR A 370 22.32 -19.47 -17.85
CA THR A 370 21.85 -18.11 -18.11
C THR A 370 20.56 -18.11 -18.94
N ALA A 371 20.50 -18.91 -20.00
CA ALA A 371 19.29 -19.00 -20.84
C ALA A 371 18.08 -19.52 -20.05
N ARG A 372 18.27 -20.53 -19.22
CA ARG A 372 17.20 -21.07 -18.35
C ARG A 372 16.75 -20.05 -17.31
N GLN A 373 17.68 -19.34 -16.67
CA GLN A 373 17.35 -18.29 -15.71
C GLN A 373 16.59 -17.13 -16.38
N ASN A 374 17.03 -16.72 -17.56
CA ASN A 374 16.37 -15.66 -18.33
C ASN A 374 14.94 -16.04 -18.72
N TYR A 375 14.71 -17.29 -19.08
CA TYR A 375 13.38 -17.80 -19.40
C TYR A 375 12.45 -17.73 -18.18
N ILE A 376 12.92 -18.20 -17.02
CA ILE A 376 12.18 -18.15 -15.76
C ILE A 376 11.89 -16.69 -15.38
N SER A 377 12.90 -15.82 -15.44
CA SER A 377 12.72 -14.40 -15.16
C SER A 377 11.68 -13.74 -16.07
N ALA A 378 11.71 -14.05 -17.37
CA ALA A 378 10.74 -13.51 -18.32
C ALA A 378 9.30 -13.95 -18.03
N GLN A 379 9.09 -15.21 -17.65
CA GLN A 379 7.79 -15.72 -17.25
C GLN A 379 7.20 -14.94 -16.07
N TYR A 380 7.97 -14.83 -15.00
CA TYR A 380 7.48 -14.19 -13.77
C TYR A 380 7.49 -12.67 -13.85
N ASP A 381 8.40 -12.06 -14.61
CA ASP A 381 8.32 -10.63 -14.91
C ASP A 381 7.03 -10.29 -15.66
N TYR A 382 6.68 -11.08 -16.67
CA TYR A 382 5.40 -10.92 -17.37
C TYR A 382 4.21 -11.01 -16.43
N ALA A 383 4.16 -12.03 -15.57
CA ALA A 383 3.08 -12.23 -14.63
C ALA A 383 2.98 -11.07 -13.62
N ARG A 384 4.11 -10.61 -13.08
CA ARG A 384 4.14 -9.50 -12.13
C ARG A 384 3.75 -8.17 -12.78
N TYR A 385 4.28 -7.86 -13.96
CA TYR A 385 3.93 -6.60 -14.65
C TYR A 385 2.49 -6.58 -15.13
N LYS A 386 1.96 -7.73 -15.55
CA LYS A 386 0.54 -7.86 -15.88
C LYS A 386 -0.34 -7.57 -14.67
N ALA A 387 -0.03 -8.17 -13.51
CA ALA A 387 -0.73 -7.92 -12.27
C ALA A 387 -0.62 -6.45 -11.82
N ALA A 388 0.57 -5.86 -11.94
CA ALA A 388 0.80 -4.45 -11.62
C ALA A 388 0.02 -3.52 -12.55
N LEU A 389 -0.04 -3.84 -13.84
CA LEU A 389 -0.84 -3.08 -14.83
C LEU A 389 -2.33 -3.13 -14.49
N GLU A 390 -2.86 -4.30 -14.18
CA GLU A 390 -4.26 -4.48 -13.80
C GLU A 390 -4.60 -3.69 -12.52
N ALA A 391 -3.70 -3.69 -11.54
CA ALA A 391 -3.84 -2.88 -10.32
C ALA A 391 -3.77 -1.37 -10.62
N ASP A 392 -2.88 -0.94 -11.52
CA ASP A 392 -2.76 0.46 -11.94
C ASP A 392 -3.99 0.95 -12.74
N MET A 393 -4.68 0.04 -13.39
CA MET A 393 -5.95 0.33 -14.08
C MET A 393 -7.14 0.46 -13.11
N GLY A 394 -6.98 0.12 -11.85
CA GLY A 394 -8.05 0.15 -10.85
C GLY A 394 -8.75 -1.19 -10.65
N GLY A 395 -8.09 -2.27 -11.01
CA GLY A 395 -8.61 -3.63 -10.96
C GLY A 395 -9.35 -4.04 -12.23
N THR A 396 -9.50 -5.34 -12.44
CA THR A 396 -10.38 -5.88 -13.47
C THR A 396 -11.85 -5.71 -13.07
N ASN A 397 -12.72 -5.43 -14.01
CA ASN A 397 -14.16 -5.13 -13.82
C ASN A 397 -15.01 -6.31 -13.33
N GLU A 398 -14.44 -7.30 -12.68
CA GLU A 398 -15.23 -8.34 -12.01
C GLU A 398 -15.05 -8.21 -10.51
N PRO A 399 -16.05 -7.67 -9.80
CA PRO A 399 -16.12 -7.94 -8.38
C PRO A 399 -16.27 -9.47 -8.27
N ALA A 400 -15.35 -10.10 -7.55
CA ALA A 400 -15.53 -11.48 -7.14
C ALA A 400 -16.94 -11.59 -6.52
N PRO A 401 -17.76 -12.58 -6.90
CA PRO A 401 -19.06 -12.72 -6.30
C PRO A 401 -18.87 -12.86 -4.80
N ILE A 402 -19.51 -11.96 -4.07
CA ILE A 402 -19.65 -12.09 -2.62
C ILE A 402 -20.63 -13.25 -2.47
N ASP A 403 -20.12 -14.44 -2.27
CA ASP A 403 -20.93 -15.54 -1.81
C ASP A 403 -21.42 -15.20 -0.39
N ASN A 404 -22.73 -15.05 -0.27
CA ASN A 404 -23.46 -14.85 0.97
C ASN A 404 -23.28 -16.02 1.95
#